data_a49ba7822c08ed1837264d0e9f34d435
#
_entry.id   a49ba7822c08ed1837264d0e9f34d435
#
_cell.length_a   1.000
_cell.length_b   1.000
_cell.length_c   1.000
_cell.angle_alpha   90.00
_cell.angle_beta   90.00
_cell.angle_gamma   90.00
#
_symmetry.space_group_name_H-M   'P 1'
#
loop_
_entity.id
_entity.type
_entity.pdbx_description
1 polymer ?
#
loop_
_entity_poly.entity_id
_entity_poly.type
_entity_poly.pdbx_seq_one_letter_code
_entity_poly.pdbx_strand_id
1 'polypeptide(L)'
;IPGDQKAGCEKLVSDIRGFFKDRLFQINIEKGHRYDMVNAVLNAGKGFDDVHNFFQRLKATETISREKWWAELVAVVERTFNIGKKAKSGDQVNETLLAEEEEKALWKVYQDKGDEIQKQMNDRRYVEAAELYYRAFALPVHSFFEKVFVNVEDEGVRNNRLTLLKKINELYSQGLAELSQIVMPEHG
;
A
#
# COMPACT_ATOMS: atom_id res chain seq x y z
N ILE A 1 -37.88 -12.40 -10.52
CA ILE A 1 -37.04 -11.35 -11.12
C ILE A 1 -36.43 -10.43 -10.04
N PRO A 2 -35.79 -10.97 -8.99
CA PRO A 2 -35.06 -10.14 -7.99
C PRO A 2 -33.60 -9.83 -8.37
N GLY A 3 -33.02 -10.52 -9.37
CA GLY A 3 -31.62 -10.37 -9.74
C GLY A 3 -31.31 -9.05 -10.49
N ASP A 4 -32.21 -8.59 -11.33
CA ASP A 4 -32.00 -7.41 -12.19
C ASP A 4 -32.02 -6.08 -11.40
N GLN A 5 -32.85 -5.99 -10.37
CA GLN A 5 -32.90 -4.79 -9.52
C GLN A 5 -31.65 -4.65 -8.64
N LYS A 6 -31.07 -5.76 -8.16
CA LYS A 6 -29.85 -5.75 -7.34
C LYS A 6 -28.64 -5.32 -8.18
N ALA A 7 -28.51 -5.87 -9.38
CA ALA A 7 -27.44 -5.48 -10.31
C ALA A 7 -27.54 -4.00 -10.73
N GLY A 8 -28.77 -3.50 -10.96
CA GLY A 8 -29.01 -2.09 -11.26
C GLY A 8 -28.64 -1.16 -10.10
N CYS A 9 -28.91 -1.56 -8.86
CA CYS A 9 -28.58 -0.80 -7.66
C CYS A 9 -27.05 -0.77 -7.41
N GLU A 10 -26.38 -1.90 -7.59
CA GLU A 10 -24.91 -2.00 -7.45
C GLU A 10 -24.20 -1.14 -8.49
N LYS A 11 -24.68 -1.13 -9.73
CA LYS A 11 -24.16 -0.27 -10.79
C LYS A 11 -24.35 1.21 -10.45
N LEU A 12 -25.54 1.62 -10.02
CA LEU A 12 -25.82 3.00 -9.63
C LEU A 12 -24.91 3.46 -8.48
N VAL A 13 -24.72 2.63 -7.46
CA VAL A 13 -23.81 2.92 -6.35
C VAL A 13 -22.37 3.09 -6.86
N SER A 14 -21.91 2.22 -7.76
CA SER A 14 -20.58 2.32 -8.36
C SER A 14 -20.41 3.62 -9.17
N ASP A 15 -21.41 3.99 -9.98
CA ASP A 15 -21.38 5.21 -10.80
C ASP A 15 -21.36 6.47 -9.92
N ILE A 16 -22.17 6.49 -8.85
CA ILE A 16 -22.17 7.58 -7.87
C ILE A 16 -20.82 7.69 -7.17
N ARG A 17 -20.23 6.56 -6.75
CA ARG A 17 -18.89 6.55 -6.13
C ARG A 17 -17.83 7.09 -7.10
N GLY A 18 -17.88 6.68 -8.36
CA GLY A 18 -16.99 7.20 -9.40
C GLY A 18 -17.08 8.72 -9.52
N PHE A 19 -18.29 9.23 -9.65
CA PHE A 19 -18.53 10.68 -9.71
C PHE A 19 -17.98 11.45 -8.50
N PHE A 20 -18.20 10.95 -7.27
CA PHE A 20 -17.68 11.59 -6.07
C PHE A 20 -16.15 11.53 -6.02
N LYS A 21 -15.54 10.42 -6.44
CA LYS A 21 -14.09 10.27 -6.53
C LYS A 21 -13.48 11.32 -7.46
N ASP A 22 -14.03 11.45 -8.67
CA ASP A 22 -13.58 12.41 -9.67
C ASP A 22 -13.75 13.86 -9.16
N ARG A 23 -14.89 14.14 -8.53
CA ARG A 23 -15.13 15.48 -7.96
C ARG A 23 -14.17 15.81 -6.82
N LEU A 24 -13.91 14.84 -5.93
CA LEU A 24 -12.96 15.02 -4.84
C LEU A 24 -11.54 15.22 -5.38
N PHE A 25 -11.14 14.49 -6.42
CA PHE A 25 -9.88 14.68 -7.12
C PHE A 25 -9.79 16.13 -7.66
N GLN A 26 -10.74 16.57 -8.46
CA GLN A 26 -10.72 17.92 -9.09
C GLN A 26 -10.64 19.03 -8.05
N ILE A 27 -11.44 18.97 -6.98
CA ILE A 27 -11.43 19.96 -5.91
C ILE A 27 -10.03 20.07 -5.27
N ASN A 28 -9.32 18.95 -5.11
CA ASN A 28 -8.00 18.96 -4.50
C ASN A 28 -6.92 19.49 -5.46
N ILE A 29 -7.03 19.21 -6.75
CA ILE A 29 -6.14 19.81 -7.77
C ILE A 29 -6.35 21.33 -7.84
N GLU A 30 -7.58 21.82 -7.84
CA GLU A 30 -7.90 23.26 -7.82
C GLU A 30 -7.35 23.96 -6.56
N LYS A 31 -7.21 23.23 -5.44
CA LYS A 31 -6.58 23.73 -4.20
C LYS A 31 -5.05 23.68 -4.22
N GLY A 32 -4.44 23.17 -5.29
CA GLY A 32 -2.99 23.10 -5.46
C GLY A 32 -2.31 21.86 -4.87
N HIS A 33 -3.07 20.83 -4.49
CA HIS A 33 -2.47 19.55 -4.11
C HIS A 33 -1.86 18.84 -5.31
N ARG A 34 -0.77 18.12 -5.12
CA ARG A 34 -0.13 17.31 -6.17
C ARG A 34 -1.05 16.17 -6.62
N TYR A 35 -1.24 16.03 -7.93
CA TYR A 35 -2.16 15.06 -8.53
C TYR A 35 -1.81 13.61 -8.16
N ASP A 36 -0.51 13.29 -8.12
CA ASP A 36 -0.03 11.95 -7.79
C ASP A 36 -0.31 11.60 -6.32
N MET A 37 -0.17 12.55 -5.37
CA MET A 37 -0.51 12.34 -3.96
C MET A 37 -2.02 12.19 -3.75
N VAL A 38 -2.83 13.00 -4.43
CA VAL A 38 -4.29 12.88 -4.38
C VAL A 38 -4.71 11.50 -4.88
N ASN A 39 -4.16 11.05 -6.02
CA ASN A 39 -4.43 9.72 -6.55
C ASN A 39 -3.95 8.59 -5.61
N ALA A 40 -2.76 8.71 -5.04
CA ALA A 40 -2.23 7.73 -4.11
C ALA A 40 -3.16 7.50 -2.91
N VAL A 41 -3.73 8.57 -2.37
CA VAL A 41 -4.66 8.49 -1.24
C VAL A 41 -6.06 8.01 -1.66
N LEU A 42 -6.56 8.43 -2.82
CA LEU A 42 -7.86 7.97 -3.37
C LEU A 42 -7.85 6.47 -3.71
N ASN A 43 -6.71 5.94 -4.13
CA ASN A 43 -6.54 4.54 -4.53
C ASN A 43 -6.12 3.63 -3.36
N ALA A 44 -5.84 4.18 -2.19
CA ALA A 44 -5.57 3.39 -0.99
C ALA A 44 -6.79 2.54 -0.59
N GLY A 45 -6.56 1.43 0.12
CA GLY A 45 -7.63 0.48 0.48
C GLY A 45 -8.81 1.10 1.22
N LYS A 46 -8.60 2.14 2.04
CA LYS A 46 -9.69 2.88 2.72
C LYS A 46 -10.45 3.85 1.81
N GLY A 47 -9.94 4.12 0.60
CA GLY A 47 -10.58 5.00 -0.37
C GLY A 47 -10.94 6.38 0.18
N PHE A 48 -12.16 6.83 -0.10
CA PHE A 48 -12.68 8.15 0.29
C PHE A 48 -14.06 8.09 0.98
N ASP A 49 -14.47 6.94 1.47
CA ASP A 49 -15.78 6.76 2.12
C ASP A 49 -15.91 7.64 3.38
N ASP A 50 -14.81 7.87 4.07
CA ASP A 50 -14.67 8.91 5.09
C ASP A 50 -13.84 10.06 4.51
N VAL A 51 -14.53 11.12 4.06
CA VAL A 51 -13.90 12.30 3.46
C VAL A 51 -12.98 13.03 4.44
N HIS A 52 -13.31 13.07 5.72
CA HIS A 52 -12.45 13.66 6.74
C HIS A 52 -11.15 12.85 6.88
N ASN A 53 -11.25 11.53 6.91
CA ASN A 53 -10.09 10.64 6.92
C ASN A 53 -9.25 10.78 5.64
N PHE A 54 -9.88 10.94 4.47
CA PHE A 54 -9.16 11.23 3.23
C PHE A 54 -8.26 12.46 3.36
N PHE A 55 -8.77 13.58 3.88
CA PHE A 55 -7.96 14.79 4.07
C PHE A 55 -6.84 14.60 5.09
N GLN A 56 -7.08 13.85 6.17
CA GLN A 56 -6.03 13.53 7.14
C GLN A 56 -4.90 12.73 6.50
N ARG A 57 -5.22 11.73 5.69
CA ARG A 57 -4.24 10.91 4.96
C ARG A 57 -3.49 11.73 3.90
N LEU A 58 -4.18 12.60 3.15
CA LEU A 58 -3.53 13.47 2.17
C LEU A 58 -2.52 14.41 2.86
N LYS A 59 -2.92 15.06 3.93
CA LYS A 59 -2.04 15.92 4.74
C LYS A 59 -0.84 15.14 5.30
N ALA A 60 -1.05 13.93 5.79
CA ALA A 60 0.02 13.08 6.29
C ALA A 60 0.99 12.70 5.16
N THR A 61 0.49 12.30 3.98
CA THR A 61 1.31 11.96 2.82
C THR A 61 2.16 13.16 2.37
N GLU A 62 1.59 14.36 2.34
CA GLU A 62 2.33 15.59 2.03
C GLU A 62 3.38 15.94 3.10
N THR A 63 3.10 15.66 4.37
CA THR A 63 4.07 15.86 5.45
C THR A 63 5.24 14.90 5.29
N ILE A 64 4.96 13.60 5.09
CA ILE A 64 5.94 12.54 4.92
C ILE A 64 6.79 12.78 3.67
N SER A 65 6.21 13.35 2.61
CA SER A 65 6.94 13.62 1.36
C SER A 65 8.08 14.63 1.48
N ARG A 66 8.17 15.34 2.59
CA ARG A 66 9.26 16.29 2.90
C ARG A 66 10.40 15.66 3.70
N GLU A 67 10.20 14.42 4.15
CA GLU A 67 11.19 13.70 4.94
C GLU A 67 12.33 13.19 4.05
N LYS A 68 13.54 13.14 4.61
CA LYS A 68 14.73 12.69 3.87
C LYS A 68 14.64 11.24 3.40
N TRP A 69 13.85 10.43 4.08
CA TRP A 69 13.62 9.01 3.78
C TRP A 69 12.44 8.76 2.81
N TRP A 70 11.80 9.82 2.32
CA TRP A 70 10.65 9.71 1.41
C TRP A 70 10.93 8.87 0.18
N ALA A 71 12.04 9.12 -0.51
CA ALA A 71 12.39 8.40 -1.74
C ALA A 71 12.56 6.89 -1.50
N GLU A 72 13.19 6.52 -0.38
CA GLU A 72 13.36 5.12 -0.02
C GLU A 72 12.03 4.47 0.37
N LEU A 73 11.16 5.18 1.10
CA LEU A 73 9.82 4.71 1.41
C LEU A 73 9.01 4.43 0.13
N VAL A 74 9.00 5.38 -0.82
CA VAL A 74 8.32 5.20 -2.11
C VAL A 74 8.86 3.97 -2.82
N ALA A 75 10.17 3.81 -2.90
CA ALA A 75 10.80 2.65 -3.55
C ALA A 75 10.39 1.32 -2.88
N VAL A 76 10.32 1.26 -1.55
CA VAL A 76 9.89 0.06 -0.82
C VAL A 76 8.43 -0.27 -1.12
N VAL A 77 7.53 0.71 -1.01
CA VAL A 77 6.10 0.52 -1.25
C VAL A 77 5.83 0.17 -2.71
N GLU A 78 6.48 0.85 -3.66
CA GLU A 78 6.36 0.57 -5.09
C GLU A 78 6.85 -0.85 -5.46
N ARG A 79 8.04 -1.25 -4.99
CA ARG A 79 8.60 -2.58 -5.29
C ARG A 79 7.75 -3.69 -4.70
N THR A 80 7.31 -3.56 -3.46
CA THR A 80 6.44 -4.55 -2.81
C THR A 80 5.07 -4.62 -3.48
N PHE A 81 4.51 -3.50 -3.95
CA PHE A 81 3.28 -3.46 -4.72
C PHE A 81 3.46 -4.16 -6.08
N ASN A 82 4.44 -3.74 -6.88
CA ASN A 82 4.59 -4.20 -8.25
C ASN A 82 4.81 -5.72 -8.34
N ILE A 83 5.44 -6.30 -7.35
CA ILE A 83 5.65 -7.74 -7.27
C ILE A 83 4.49 -8.42 -6.54
N GLY A 84 4.09 -7.93 -5.39
CA GLY A 84 3.07 -8.52 -4.53
C GLY A 84 1.66 -8.53 -5.15
N LYS A 85 1.33 -7.59 -6.05
CA LYS A 85 0.04 -7.56 -6.77
C LYS A 85 -0.26 -8.81 -7.59
N LYS A 86 0.75 -9.65 -7.87
CA LYS A 86 0.62 -10.93 -8.57
C LYS A 86 0.18 -12.08 -7.64
N ALA A 87 0.21 -11.88 -6.32
CA ALA A 87 -0.24 -12.86 -5.35
C ALA A 87 -1.74 -13.08 -5.45
N LYS A 88 -2.18 -14.32 -5.25
CA LYS A 88 -3.61 -14.67 -5.22
C LYS A 88 -4.29 -13.97 -4.04
N SER A 89 -5.57 -13.68 -4.19
CA SER A 89 -6.35 -13.09 -3.10
C SER A 89 -6.63 -14.14 -2.02
N GLY A 90 -6.47 -13.73 -0.75
CA GLY A 90 -6.76 -14.60 0.39
C GLY A 90 -5.62 -15.53 0.81
N ASP A 91 -4.52 -15.59 0.06
CA ASP A 91 -3.37 -16.41 0.42
C ASP A 91 -2.74 -15.94 1.75
N GLN A 92 -2.22 -16.92 2.52
CA GLN A 92 -1.46 -16.69 3.74
C GLN A 92 -0.01 -17.08 3.52
N VAL A 93 0.92 -16.42 4.22
CA VAL A 93 2.32 -16.81 4.22
C VAL A 93 2.46 -18.15 4.92
N ASN A 94 3.08 -19.11 4.24
CA ASN A 94 3.44 -20.40 4.80
C ASN A 94 4.91 -20.38 5.24
N GLU A 95 5.14 -20.41 6.53
CA GLU A 95 6.50 -20.33 7.11
C GLU A 95 7.40 -21.49 6.69
N THR A 96 6.82 -22.66 6.41
CA THR A 96 7.61 -23.82 5.97
C THR A 96 8.19 -23.67 4.57
N LEU A 97 7.66 -22.73 3.78
CA LEU A 97 8.14 -22.41 2.43
C LEU A 97 9.11 -21.21 2.40
N LEU A 98 9.46 -20.63 3.56
CA LEU A 98 10.48 -19.59 3.66
C LEU A 98 11.87 -20.27 3.66
N ALA A 99 12.48 -20.35 2.49
CA ALA A 99 13.75 -21.07 2.30
C ALA A 99 14.97 -20.21 2.68
N GLU A 100 14.98 -18.97 2.21
CA GLU A 100 16.10 -18.05 2.38
C GLU A 100 16.04 -17.31 3.72
N GLU A 101 17.19 -16.94 4.25
CA GLU A 101 17.28 -16.21 5.53
C GLU A 101 16.63 -14.83 5.43
N GLU A 102 16.71 -14.18 4.28
CA GLU A 102 16.07 -12.87 4.02
C GLU A 102 14.54 -12.97 4.02
N GLU A 103 13.97 -14.08 3.57
CA GLU A 103 12.53 -14.32 3.65
C GLU A 103 12.08 -14.45 5.10
N LYS A 104 12.80 -15.24 5.88
CA LYS A 104 12.55 -15.45 7.32
C LYS A 104 12.72 -14.17 8.11
N ALA A 105 13.79 -13.42 7.83
CA ALA A 105 14.03 -12.13 8.47
C ALA A 105 12.91 -11.13 8.15
N LEU A 106 12.49 -11.02 6.89
CA LEU A 106 11.43 -10.13 6.47
C LEU A 106 10.07 -10.51 7.07
N TRP A 107 9.77 -11.81 7.14
CA TRP A 107 8.56 -12.32 7.79
C TRP A 107 8.56 -12.06 9.29
N LYS A 108 9.70 -12.24 9.96
CA LYS A 108 9.85 -11.92 11.37
C LYS A 108 9.59 -10.45 11.65
N VAL A 109 10.12 -9.54 10.84
CA VAL A 109 9.83 -8.10 10.97
C VAL A 109 8.33 -7.82 10.82
N TYR A 110 7.67 -8.51 9.88
CA TYR A 110 6.22 -8.39 9.71
C TYR A 110 5.46 -8.83 10.97
N GLN A 111 5.82 -9.97 11.56
CA GLN A 111 5.21 -10.46 12.80
C GLN A 111 5.46 -9.53 13.99
N ASP A 112 6.69 -8.99 14.10
CA ASP A 112 7.09 -8.13 15.23
C ASP A 112 6.49 -6.71 15.16
N LYS A 113 6.24 -6.18 13.95
CA LYS A 113 5.88 -4.77 13.73
C LYS A 113 4.53 -4.56 13.04
N GLY A 114 3.97 -5.58 12.42
CA GLY A 114 2.74 -5.43 11.64
C GLY A 114 1.57 -4.93 12.45
N ASP A 115 1.32 -5.50 13.62
CA ASP A 115 0.20 -5.11 14.49
C ASP A 115 0.35 -3.68 15.03
N GLU A 116 1.58 -3.27 15.37
CA GLU A 116 1.85 -1.91 15.84
C GLU A 116 1.58 -0.87 14.74
N ILE A 117 2.07 -1.15 13.52
CA ILE A 117 1.82 -0.29 12.35
C ILE A 117 0.31 -0.22 12.06
N GLN A 118 -0.36 -1.36 12.01
CA GLN A 118 -1.80 -1.43 11.76
C GLN A 118 -2.61 -0.67 12.82
N LYS A 119 -2.23 -0.78 14.09
CA LYS A 119 -2.84 -0.03 15.18
C LYS A 119 -2.67 1.48 14.97
N GLN A 120 -1.45 1.96 14.69
CA GLN A 120 -1.21 3.38 14.44
C GLN A 120 -2.00 3.89 13.22
N MET A 121 -2.11 3.10 12.14
CA MET A 121 -2.94 3.43 10.98
C MET A 121 -4.43 3.56 11.36
N ASN A 122 -4.93 2.66 12.22
CA ASN A 122 -6.31 2.70 12.69
C ASN A 122 -6.58 3.88 13.64
N ASP A 123 -5.60 4.22 14.46
CA ASP A 123 -5.61 5.38 15.37
C ASP A 123 -5.38 6.71 14.63
N ARG A 124 -5.26 6.68 13.28
CA ARG A 124 -5.01 7.83 12.40
C ARG A 124 -3.68 8.55 12.67
N ARG A 125 -2.74 7.87 13.27
CA ARG A 125 -1.37 8.34 13.51
C ARG A 125 -0.50 8.02 12.30
N TYR A 126 -0.85 8.62 11.16
CA TYR A 126 -0.32 8.25 9.85
C TYR A 126 1.16 8.54 9.67
N VAL A 127 1.66 9.66 10.20
CA VAL A 127 3.07 10.03 10.07
C VAL A 127 3.94 9.07 10.87
N GLU A 128 3.55 8.78 12.11
CA GLU A 128 4.28 7.83 12.98
C GLU A 128 4.22 6.41 12.42
N ALA A 129 3.06 6.00 11.88
CA ALA A 129 2.91 4.70 11.24
C ALA A 129 3.82 4.55 10.02
N ALA A 130 3.92 5.59 9.20
CA ALA A 130 4.79 5.61 8.03
C ALA A 130 6.27 5.58 8.39
N GLU A 131 6.67 6.34 9.42
CA GLU A 131 8.05 6.31 9.93
C GLU A 131 8.41 4.94 10.51
N LEU A 132 7.50 4.32 11.29
CA LEU A 132 7.70 2.98 11.81
C LEU A 132 7.80 1.94 10.68
N TYR A 133 6.92 2.04 9.68
CA TYR A 133 6.97 1.17 8.51
C TYR A 133 8.30 1.31 7.76
N TYR A 134 8.74 2.53 7.47
CA TYR A 134 10.02 2.79 6.82
C TYR A 134 11.19 2.18 7.61
N ARG A 135 11.29 2.47 8.90
CA ARG A 135 12.36 1.97 9.77
C ARG A 135 12.38 0.44 9.87
N ALA A 136 11.20 -0.18 9.85
CA ALA A 136 11.09 -1.62 9.94
C ALA A 136 11.42 -2.33 8.63
N PHE A 137 10.97 -1.80 7.49
CA PHE A 137 10.95 -2.54 6.23
C PHE A 137 11.95 -2.07 5.18
N ALA A 138 12.51 -0.85 5.25
CA ALA A 138 13.39 -0.35 4.19
C ALA A 138 14.59 -1.28 3.96
N LEU A 139 15.37 -1.55 4.98
CA LEU A 139 16.54 -2.41 4.86
C LEU A 139 16.20 -3.89 4.61
N PRO A 140 15.25 -4.52 5.33
CA PRO A 140 14.88 -5.91 5.05
C PRO A 140 14.32 -6.15 3.66
N VAL A 141 13.50 -5.24 3.14
CA VAL A 141 12.98 -5.33 1.76
C VAL A 141 14.11 -5.17 0.74
N HIS A 142 15.05 -4.25 0.97
CA HIS A 142 16.22 -4.10 0.12
C HIS A 142 17.04 -5.39 0.08
N SER A 143 17.42 -5.93 1.23
CA SER A 143 18.16 -7.21 1.34
C SER A 143 17.42 -8.37 0.69
N PHE A 144 16.10 -8.45 0.86
CA PHE A 144 15.29 -9.46 0.21
C PHE A 144 15.42 -9.40 -1.33
N PHE A 145 15.29 -8.23 -1.92
CA PHE A 145 15.39 -8.08 -3.38
C PHE A 145 16.80 -8.22 -3.95
N GLU A 146 17.83 -8.10 -3.14
CA GLU A 146 19.21 -8.36 -3.56
C GLU A 146 19.54 -9.86 -3.61
N LYS A 147 18.94 -10.66 -2.73
CA LYS A 147 19.36 -12.06 -2.53
C LYS A 147 18.30 -13.08 -2.91
N VAL A 148 17.01 -12.70 -2.87
CA VAL A 148 15.90 -13.61 -3.13
C VAL A 148 15.38 -13.46 -4.55
N PHE A 149 15.48 -14.51 -5.33
CA PHE A 149 14.91 -14.57 -6.67
C PHE A 149 13.42 -14.95 -6.59
N VAL A 150 12.51 -13.98 -6.69
CA VAL A 150 11.07 -14.21 -6.50
C VAL A 150 10.49 -15.18 -7.52
N ASN A 151 10.94 -15.10 -8.78
CA ASN A 151 10.34 -15.85 -9.88
C ASN A 151 10.99 -17.22 -10.10
N VAL A 152 10.91 -18.09 -9.10
CA VAL A 152 11.42 -19.47 -9.16
C VAL A 152 10.42 -20.42 -9.84
N GLU A 153 10.90 -21.62 -10.26
CA GLU A 153 10.08 -22.64 -10.92
C GLU A 153 9.03 -23.24 -9.98
N ASP A 154 9.38 -23.45 -8.71
CA ASP A 154 8.45 -23.93 -7.70
C ASP A 154 7.33 -22.93 -7.47
N GLU A 155 6.12 -23.30 -7.88
CA GLU A 155 4.94 -22.44 -7.80
C GLU A 155 4.55 -22.13 -6.34
N GLY A 156 4.73 -23.08 -5.43
CA GLY A 156 4.42 -22.90 -4.01
C GLY A 156 5.32 -21.85 -3.38
N VAL A 157 6.64 -21.99 -3.57
CA VAL A 157 7.64 -21.01 -3.09
C VAL A 157 7.42 -19.64 -3.72
N ARG A 158 7.22 -19.60 -5.05
CA ARG A 158 6.94 -18.35 -5.76
C ARG A 158 5.72 -17.62 -5.19
N ASN A 159 4.59 -18.32 -5.05
CA ASN A 159 3.37 -17.74 -4.52
C ASN A 159 3.52 -17.27 -3.08
N ASN A 160 4.28 -18.00 -2.26
CA ASN A 160 4.58 -17.62 -0.89
C ASN A 160 5.36 -16.30 -0.81
N ARG A 161 6.38 -16.12 -1.68
CA ARG A 161 7.16 -14.89 -1.81
C ARG A 161 6.29 -13.71 -2.25
N LEU A 162 5.42 -13.92 -3.24
CA LEU A 162 4.47 -12.90 -3.68
C LEU A 162 3.50 -12.50 -2.55
N THR A 163 3.01 -13.46 -1.79
CA THR A 163 2.10 -13.23 -0.66
C THR A 163 2.78 -12.46 0.47
N LEU A 164 4.02 -12.79 0.79
CA LEU A 164 4.82 -12.05 1.78
C LEU A 164 4.94 -10.57 1.40
N LEU A 165 5.36 -10.28 0.16
CA LEU A 165 5.50 -8.92 -0.33
C LEU A 165 4.17 -8.15 -0.37
N LYS A 166 3.08 -8.83 -0.75
CA LYS A 166 1.73 -8.27 -0.73
C LYS A 166 1.32 -7.85 0.68
N LYS A 167 1.51 -8.71 1.68
CA LYS A 167 1.17 -8.39 3.07
C LYS A 167 1.95 -7.20 3.60
N ILE A 168 3.23 -7.10 3.28
CA ILE A 168 4.07 -5.96 3.67
C ILE A 168 3.56 -4.68 3.02
N ASN A 169 3.26 -4.71 1.72
CA ASN A 169 2.68 -3.55 1.02
C ASN A 169 1.35 -3.12 1.64
N GLU A 170 0.47 -4.07 1.93
CA GLU A 170 -0.87 -3.82 2.46
C GLU A 170 -0.86 -3.13 3.82
N LEU A 171 0.16 -3.32 4.66
CA LEU A 171 0.30 -2.58 5.92
C LEU A 171 0.33 -1.06 5.70
N TYR A 172 0.89 -0.63 4.58
CA TYR A 172 0.98 0.79 4.22
C TYR A 172 -0.18 1.23 3.32
N SER A 173 -0.35 0.54 2.20
CA SER A 173 -1.25 0.97 1.13
C SER A 173 -2.74 0.90 1.50
N GLN A 174 -3.14 -0.04 2.35
CA GLN A 174 -4.53 -0.10 2.82
C GLN A 174 -4.85 0.97 3.86
N GLY A 175 -3.86 1.40 4.64
CA GLY A 175 -4.05 2.35 5.72
C GLY A 175 -3.91 3.81 5.30
N LEU A 176 -2.95 4.14 4.44
CA LEU A 176 -2.53 5.51 4.16
C LEU A 176 -2.62 5.88 2.67
N ALA A 177 -1.75 5.35 1.84
CA ALA A 177 -1.63 5.76 0.44
C ALA A 177 -1.01 4.66 -0.42
N GLU A 178 -1.41 4.56 -1.69
CA GLU A 178 -0.79 3.68 -2.68
C GLU A 178 0.32 4.46 -3.42
N LEU A 179 1.56 4.27 -3.00
CA LEU A 179 2.68 5.09 -3.48
C LEU A 179 3.28 4.63 -4.82
N SER A 180 2.78 3.54 -5.42
CA SER A 180 3.32 3.05 -6.71
C SER A 180 3.13 4.02 -7.88
N GLN A 181 2.28 5.04 -7.70
CA GLN A 181 1.99 6.05 -8.71
C GLN A 181 2.62 7.42 -8.40
N ILE A 182 3.44 7.51 -7.36
CA ILE A 182 4.13 8.74 -7.01
C ILE A 182 5.19 9.06 -8.06
N VAL A 183 5.14 10.28 -8.58
CA VAL A 183 6.14 10.79 -9.52
C VAL A 183 7.29 11.40 -8.72
N MET A 184 8.41 10.68 -8.68
CA MET A 184 9.64 11.23 -8.09
C MET A 184 10.28 12.22 -9.06
N PRO A 185 10.77 13.39 -8.56
CA PRO A 185 11.55 14.28 -9.40
C PRO A 185 12.78 13.54 -9.97
N GLU A 186 13.02 13.68 -11.26
CA GLU A 186 14.27 13.19 -11.84
C GLU A 186 15.44 13.89 -11.13
N HIS A 187 16.36 13.11 -10.63
CA HIS A 187 17.59 13.64 -10.08
C HIS A 187 18.40 14.24 -11.24
N GLY A 188 18.37 15.58 -11.36
CA GLY A 188 19.21 16.33 -12.26
C GLY A 188 20.67 16.31 -11.84
#